data_ffefc8795c38493b847517c2782cf3e9
#
_entry.id   ffefc8795c38493b847517c2782cf3e9
#
_cell.length_a   1.000
_cell.length_b   1.000
_cell.length_c   1.000
_cell.angle_alpha   90.00
_cell.angle_beta   90.00
_cell.angle_gamma   90.00
#
_symmetry.space_group_name_H-M   'P 1'
#
loop_
_entity.id
_entity.type
_entity.pdbx_description
1 polymer ?
#
loop_
_entity_poly.entity_id
_entity_poly.type
_entity_poly.pdbx_seq_one_letter_code
_entity_poly.pdbx_strand_id
1 'polypeptide(L)'
;MANVDLSKYGITGSTVIAHNPSYEVLFKEETKQGLEGFEIGQETELGAVNVMTGVYTGRSPKDKYIVMDENSKNTVWWTTDEYKNDNHPMSEEVWSKVKSIAQKELSNKNLYVVDAFCGANKETRLAVRFIVEVAWQAHFVTNMFIRPTAEELENFEPNFVIYNASKAKVEDYKALGLNSETCVAFNTTSREQVIINTWYGGEMKKGMFSMMNYYLPLQGIASMHCSANCDMNGENTAIFFGLSGTGKTTLSTDPKRRLIGDDEHGWDDNGVFNFEGGCYAKVIGLSKEHEPDIYGAIKRNALLENVTVDKDGKID
;
A
#
# COMPACT_ATOMS: atom_id res chain seq x y z
N MET A 1 11.24 -21.27 -8.15
CA MET A 1 10.24 -20.43 -7.46
C MET A 1 8.94 -21.22 -7.43
N ALA A 2 8.31 -21.35 -6.26
CA ALA A 2 7.03 -22.05 -6.16
C ALA A 2 6.00 -21.30 -7.00
N ASN A 3 5.27 -22.02 -7.82
CA ASN A 3 4.19 -21.45 -8.62
C ASN A 3 3.04 -21.14 -7.66
N VAL A 4 2.72 -19.86 -7.46
CA VAL A 4 1.62 -19.47 -6.58
C VAL A 4 0.31 -19.87 -7.24
N ASP A 5 -0.44 -20.75 -6.58
CA ASP A 5 -1.78 -21.11 -7.04
C ASP A 5 -2.76 -19.98 -6.70
N LEU A 6 -3.21 -19.27 -7.73
CA LEU A 6 -4.18 -18.18 -7.62
C LEU A 6 -5.64 -18.65 -7.69
N SER A 7 -5.89 -19.93 -8.02
CA SER A 7 -7.25 -20.46 -8.14
C SER A 7 -8.02 -20.38 -6.81
N LYS A 8 -7.33 -20.56 -5.70
CA LYS A 8 -7.91 -20.40 -4.34
C LYS A 8 -8.39 -18.98 -4.03
N TYR A 9 -7.95 -18.00 -4.81
CA TYR A 9 -8.39 -16.60 -4.72
C TYR A 9 -9.43 -16.26 -5.79
N GLY A 10 -9.94 -17.26 -6.53
CA GLY A 10 -10.91 -17.06 -7.61
C GLY A 10 -10.33 -16.44 -8.89
N ILE A 11 -9.01 -16.48 -9.06
CA ILE A 11 -8.28 -15.99 -10.24
C ILE A 11 -7.83 -17.20 -11.04
N THR A 12 -8.22 -17.28 -12.32
CA THR A 12 -7.97 -18.43 -13.17
C THR A 12 -7.32 -18.04 -14.49
N GLY A 13 -6.57 -18.97 -15.11
CA GLY A 13 -5.97 -18.76 -16.41
C GLY A 13 -4.84 -17.72 -16.46
N SER A 14 -4.42 -17.19 -15.31
CA SER A 14 -3.37 -16.17 -15.23
C SER A 14 -2.00 -16.78 -15.09
N THR A 15 -0.99 -16.06 -15.60
CA THR A 15 0.43 -16.41 -15.45
C THR A 15 1.04 -15.47 -14.40
N VAL A 16 1.60 -16.04 -13.33
CA VAL A 16 2.42 -15.26 -12.39
C VAL A 16 3.80 -15.07 -13.01
N ILE A 17 4.07 -13.86 -13.52
CA ILE A 17 5.37 -13.49 -14.11
C ILE A 17 6.47 -13.55 -13.07
N ALA A 18 6.19 -13.04 -11.86
CA ALA A 18 7.12 -13.11 -10.76
C ALA A 18 6.38 -13.15 -9.41
N HIS A 19 6.92 -13.96 -8.51
CA HIS A 19 6.56 -13.99 -7.08
C HIS A 19 7.72 -13.46 -6.27
N ASN A 20 7.50 -12.42 -5.50
CA ASN A 20 8.52 -11.62 -4.82
C ASN A 20 9.69 -11.27 -5.75
N PRO A 21 9.42 -10.50 -6.82
CA PRO A 21 10.44 -10.16 -7.82
C PRO A 21 11.61 -9.38 -7.23
N SER A 22 12.81 -9.63 -7.75
CA SER A 22 13.97 -8.78 -7.46
C SER A 22 13.79 -7.40 -8.11
N TYR A 23 14.54 -6.40 -7.62
CA TYR A 23 14.51 -5.05 -8.22
C TYR A 23 14.94 -5.04 -9.70
N GLU A 24 15.84 -5.93 -10.12
CA GLU A 24 16.19 -6.06 -11.54
C GLU A 24 15.02 -6.56 -12.38
N VAL A 25 14.26 -7.52 -11.87
CA VAL A 25 13.05 -8.02 -12.55
C VAL A 25 11.99 -6.92 -12.61
N LEU A 26 11.74 -6.22 -11.50
CA LEU A 26 10.79 -5.11 -11.43
C LEU A 26 11.16 -4.02 -12.44
N PHE A 27 12.40 -3.54 -12.41
CA PHE A 27 12.89 -2.51 -13.32
C PHE A 27 12.71 -2.92 -14.80
N LYS A 28 13.07 -4.16 -15.15
CA LYS A 28 12.90 -4.67 -16.52
C LYS A 28 11.43 -4.71 -16.93
N GLU A 29 10.55 -5.15 -16.03
CA GLU A 29 9.13 -5.30 -16.32
C GLU A 29 8.39 -3.97 -16.40
N GLU A 30 8.75 -2.98 -15.57
CA GLU A 30 8.09 -1.67 -15.53
C GLU A 30 8.61 -0.67 -16.58
N THR A 31 9.78 -0.95 -17.19
CA THR A 31 10.39 -0.08 -18.24
C THR A 31 10.47 -0.74 -19.63
N LYS A 32 9.95 -1.97 -19.77
CA LYS A 32 10.02 -2.69 -21.06
C LYS A 32 9.21 -2.00 -22.15
N GLN A 33 9.59 -2.24 -23.40
CA GLN A 33 8.82 -1.77 -24.55
C GLN A 33 7.47 -2.48 -24.65
N GLY A 34 6.47 -1.78 -25.19
CA GLY A 34 5.12 -2.31 -25.42
C GLY A 34 4.18 -2.18 -24.23
N LEU A 35 4.59 -1.53 -23.15
CA LEU A 35 3.68 -1.06 -22.10
C LEU A 35 2.86 0.13 -22.57
N GLU A 36 1.63 0.26 -22.09
CA GLU A 36 0.70 1.30 -22.49
C GLU A 36 0.18 2.10 -21.29
N GLY A 37 -0.09 3.39 -21.52
CA GLY A 37 -0.73 4.26 -20.54
C GLY A 37 0.04 4.32 -19.22
N PHE A 38 -0.65 4.07 -18.12
CA PHE A 38 -0.09 4.17 -16.77
C PHE A 38 0.69 2.93 -16.31
N GLU A 39 0.91 1.93 -17.19
CA GLU A 39 1.84 0.83 -16.92
C GLU A 39 3.30 1.26 -17.09
N ILE A 40 3.53 2.32 -17.86
CA ILE A 40 4.86 2.74 -18.28
C ILE A 40 5.61 3.36 -17.09
N GLY A 41 6.74 2.73 -16.73
CA GLY A 41 7.75 3.34 -15.89
C GLY A 41 8.84 3.98 -16.75
N GLN A 42 9.21 5.21 -16.42
CA GLN A 42 10.28 5.95 -17.08
C GLN A 42 11.50 6.02 -16.16
N GLU A 43 12.65 5.51 -16.62
CA GLU A 43 13.92 5.70 -15.90
C GLU A 43 14.31 7.17 -15.88
N THR A 44 14.72 7.65 -14.71
CA THR A 44 15.18 9.02 -14.50
C THR A 44 16.70 9.12 -14.52
N GLU A 45 17.24 10.32 -14.67
CA GLU A 45 18.68 10.60 -14.61
C GLU A 45 19.35 10.13 -13.30
N LEU A 46 18.57 9.98 -12.23
CA LEU A 46 19.03 9.48 -10.93
C LEU A 46 18.92 7.95 -10.81
N GLY A 47 18.41 7.27 -11.84
CA GLY A 47 18.22 5.82 -11.87
C GLY A 47 16.95 5.33 -11.16
N ALA A 48 16.15 6.23 -10.58
CA ALA A 48 14.82 5.91 -10.09
C ALA A 48 13.85 5.74 -11.26
N VAL A 49 12.74 5.02 -11.03
CA VAL A 49 11.66 4.91 -12.02
C VAL A 49 10.54 5.84 -11.65
N ASN A 50 10.09 6.67 -12.62
CA ASN A 50 8.91 7.51 -12.47
C ASN A 50 7.71 6.89 -13.16
N VAL A 51 6.55 6.94 -12.49
CA VAL A 51 5.28 6.43 -12.99
C VAL A 51 4.18 7.47 -12.82
N MET A 52 3.16 7.36 -13.66
CA MET A 52 1.97 8.21 -13.58
C MET A 52 0.79 7.40 -13.07
N THR A 53 0.02 7.97 -12.15
CA THR A 53 -1.14 7.29 -11.53
C THR A 53 -2.49 7.75 -12.07
N GLY A 54 -2.49 8.51 -13.16
CA GLY A 54 -3.70 8.98 -13.85
C GLY A 54 -4.43 10.07 -13.07
N VAL A 55 -5.75 9.99 -13.07
CA VAL A 55 -6.61 11.00 -12.42
C VAL A 55 -6.51 10.97 -10.89
N TYR A 56 -6.08 9.85 -10.33
CA TYR A 56 -5.91 9.70 -8.89
C TYR A 56 -4.44 9.87 -8.50
N THR A 57 -4.07 11.08 -8.10
CA THR A 57 -2.75 11.39 -7.55
C THR A 57 -2.72 11.30 -6.01
N GLY A 58 -3.76 10.74 -5.44
CA GLY A 58 -3.97 10.51 -4.03
C GLY A 58 -5.11 9.52 -3.80
N ARG A 59 -5.37 9.17 -2.54
CA ARG A 59 -6.49 8.29 -2.17
C ARG A 59 -7.83 8.89 -2.52
N SER A 60 -8.83 8.02 -2.75
CA SER A 60 -10.23 8.41 -2.95
C SER A 60 -11.09 8.02 -1.74
N PRO A 61 -11.17 8.85 -0.67
CA PRO A 61 -11.92 8.53 0.54
C PRO A 61 -13.41 8.30 0.29
N LYS A 62 -13.98 8.98 -0.71
CA LYS A 62 -15.39 8.84 -1.09
C LYS A 62 -15.73 7.49 -1.72
N ASP A 63 -14.73 6.78 -2.22
CA ASP A 63 -14.85 5.46 -2.85
C ASP A 63 -14.34 4.33 -1.94
N LYS A 64 -14.12 4.65 -0.64
CA LYS A 64 -13.73 3.67 0.37
C LYS A 64 -14.94 3.07 1.05
N TYR A 65 -14.97 1.73 1.13
CA TYR A 65 -16.06 0.97 1.73
C TYR A 65 -15.53 -0.12 2.64
N ILE A 66 -16.30 -0.44 3.67
CA ILE A 66 -16.02 -1.55 4.59
C ILE A 66 -17.27 -2.44 4.64
N VAL A 67 -17.10 -3.74 4.51
CA VAL A 67 -18.22 -4.69 4.63
C VAL A 67 -18.80 -4.62 6.03
N MET A 68 -20.10 -4.37 6.10
CA MET A 68 -20.84 -4.39 7.37
C MET A 68 -21.46 -5.77 7.56
N ASP A 69 -20.84 -6.56 8.40
CA ASP A 69 -21.27 -7.89 8.79
C ASP A 69 -21.46 -7.99 10.31
N GLU A 70 -21.76 -9.19 10.82
CA GLU A 70 -21.99 -9.42 12.25
C GLU A 70 -20.78 -9.06 13.14
N ASN A 71 -19.54 -9.14 12.61
CA ASN A 71 -18.33 -8.81 13.36
C ASN A 71 -18.03 -7.32 13.30
N SER A 72 -18.10 -6.72 12.11
CA SER A 72 -17.70 -5.33 11.87
C SER A 72 -18.74 -4.31 12.33
N LYS A 73 -20.03 -4.67 12.35
CA LYS A 73 -21.14 -3.74 12.66
C LYS A 73 -20.98 -2.99 14.00
N ASN A 74 -20.39 -3.64 15.00
CA ASN A 74 -20.22 -3.07 16.34
C ASN A 74 -18.78 -2.64 16.65
N THR A 75 -17.84 -2.81 15.72
CA THR A 75 -16.41 -2.56 15.95
C THR A 75 -15.84 -1.49 15.02
N VAL A 76 -16.53 -1.16 13.93
CA VAL A 76 -16.16 -0.06 13.03
C VAL A 76 -16.94 1.20 13.43
N TRP A 77 -16.25 2.34 13.43
CA TRP A 77 -16.90 3.64 13.56
C TRP A 77 -17.48 4.07 12.22
N TRP A 78 -18.73 3.73 12.01
CA TRP A 78 -19.43 3.99 10.75
C TRP A 78 -19.75 5.49 10.56
N THR A 79 -19.78 5.91 9.27
CA THR A 79 -20.32 7.23 8.93
C THR A 79 -21.83 7.25 9.21
N THR A 80 -22.29 8.31 9.83
CA THR A 80 -23.72 8.57 10.11
C THR A 80 -24.05 10.00 9.72
N ASP A 81 -25.33 10.39 9.81
CA ASP A 81 -25.72 11.78 9.56
C ASP A 81 -25.18 12.73 10.64
N GLU A 82 -25.03 12.25 11.85
CA GLU A 82 -24.48 13.01 13.00
C GLU A 82 -22.95 13.07 12.97
N TYR A 83 -22.29 11.94 12.62
CA TYR A 83 -20.83 11.80 12.64
C TYR A 83 -20.31 11.39 11.26
N LYS A 84 -19.95 12.39 10.45
CA LYS A 84 -19.41 12.14 9.10
C LYS A 84 -17.94 11.68 9.17
N ASN A 85 -17.67 10.59 8.48
CA ASN A 85 -16.33 10.06 8.25
C ASN A 85 -16.30 9.24 6.95
N ASP A 86 -15.17 8.68 6.59
CA ASP A 86 -14.99 7.93 5.34
C ASP A 86 -15.15 6.40 5.49
N ASN A 87 -15.75 5.92 6.58
CA ASN A 87 -16.05 4.49 6.76
C ASN A 87 -17.48 4.21 6.25
N HIS A 88 -17.62 4.13 4.92
CA HIS A 88 -18.90 3.85 4.29
C HIS A 88 -19.22 2.35 4.37
N PRO A 89 -20.42 1.97 4.84
CA PRO A 89 -20.81 0.57 4.90
C PRO A 89 -21.07 0.00 3.50
N MET A 90 -20.71 -1.27 3.31
CA MET A 90 -21.00 -2.06 2.12
C MET A 90 -21.66 -3.38 2.55
N SER A 91 -22.70 -3.81 1.83
CA SER A 91 -23.31 -5.12 2.08
C SER A 91 -22.41 -6.25 1.56
N GLU A 92 -22.56 -7.46 2.13
CA GLU A 92 -21.85 -8.66 1.65
C GLU A 92 -22.20 -9.00 0.19
N GLU A 93 -23.44 -8.68 -0.26
CA GLU A 93 -23.85 -8.87 -1.65
C GLU A 93 -23.05 -7.97 -2.58
N VAL A 94 -22.93 -6.67 -2.26
CA VAL A 94 -22.15 -5.70 -3.06
C VAL A 94 -20.68 -6.06 -3.04
N TRP A 95 -20.13 -6.45 -1.86
CA TRP A 95 -18.78 -6.97 -1.73
C TRP A 95 -18.51 -8.14 -2.68
N SER A 96 -19.40 -9.14 -2.71
CA SER A 96 -19.25 -10.29 -3.59
C SER A 96 -19.20 -9.89 -5.07
N LYS A 97 -19.98 -8.88 -5.49
CA LYS A 97 -19.97 -8.36 -6.85
C LYS A 97 -18.67 -7.63 -7.18
N VAL A 98 -18.23 -6.70 -6.34
CA VAL A 98 -16.96 -5.96 -6.61
C VAL A 98 -15.75 -6.88 -6.55
N LYS A 99 -15.73 -7.86 -5.65
CA LYS A 99 -14.69 -8.89 -5.62
C LYS A 99 -14.67 -9.72 -6.90
N SER A 100 -15.83 -10.13 -7.41
CA SER A 100 -15.93 -10.84 -8.68
C SER A 100 -15.41 -10.01 -9.88
N ILE A 101 -15.65 -8.70 -9.90
CA ILE A 101 -15.09 -7.79 -10.92
C ILE A 101 -13.57 -7.83 -10.88
N ALA A 102 -12.98 -7.68 -9.69
CA ALA A 102 -11.52 -7.74 -9.53
C ALA A 102 -10.95 -9.11 -9.91
N GLN A 103 -11.57 -10.21 -9.49
CA GLN A 103 -11.16 -11.57 -9.85
C GLN A 103 -11.20 -11.81 -11.36
N LYS A 104 -12.26 -11.34 -12.02
CA LYS A 104 -12.41 -11.42 -13.48
C LYS A 104 -11.35 -10.61 -14.19
N GLU A 105 -11.08 -9.38 -13.73
CA GLU A 105 -10.03 -8.53 -14.30
C GLU A 105 -8.65 -9.17 -14.18
N LEU A 106 -8.34 -9.74 -13.02
CA LEU A 106 -7.04 -10.38 -12.75
C LEU A 106 -6.92 -11.78 -13.38
N SER A 107 -7.98 -12.33 -13.97
CA SER A 107 -7.96 -13.64 -14.64
C SER A 107 -7.49 -13.51 -16.10
N ASN A 108 -6.86 -14.58 -16.63
CA ASN A 108 -6.39 -14.72 -18.01
C ASN A 108 -5.36 -13.65 -18.43
N LYS A 109 -4.50 -13.21 -17.55
CA LYS A 109 -3.45 -12.23 -17.82
C LYS A 109 -2.16 -12.50 -17.04
N ASN A 110 -1.15 -11.69 -17.31
CA ASN A 110 0.11 -11.70 -16.57
C ASN A 110 -0.05 -10.93 -15.26
N LEU A 111 0.41 -11.50 -14.17
CA LEU A 111 0.32 -10.92 -12.83
C LEU A 111 1.66 -10.96 -12.11
N TYR A 112 1.79 -10.07 -11.14
CA TYR A 112 2.87 -10.06 -10.15
C TYR A 112 2.27 -10.34 -8.78
N VAL A 113 2.95 -11.18 -8.00
CA VAL A 113 2.55 -11.48 -6.62
C VAL A 113 3.67 -11.06 -5.69
N VAL A 114 3.34 -10.28 -4.68
CA VAL A 114 4.27 -9.90 -3.62
C VAL A 114 3.71 -10.33 -2.29
N ASP A 115 4.50 -11.09 -1.54
CA ASP A 115 4.25 -11.45 -0.17
C ASP A 115 5.12 -10.59 0.73
N ALA A 116 4.50 -9.89 1.69
CA ALA A 116 5.20 -8.99 2.59
C ALA A 116 4.49 -8.91 3.95
N PHE A 117 5.11 -8.26 4.92
CA PHE A 117 4.51 -8.03 6.22
C PHE A 117 4.16 -6.56 6.43
N CYS A 118 3.03 -6.31 7.06
CA CYS A 118 2.65 -5.02 7.64
C CYS A 118 2.75 -5.12 9.16
N GLY A 119 3.69 -4.38 9.75
CA GLY A 119 4.01 -4.42 11.18
C GLY A 119 5.32 -5.17 11.48
N ALA A 120 6.21 -4.54 12.24
CA ALA A 120 7.49 -5.13 12.65
C ALA A 120 7.34 -6.12 13.81
N ASN A 121 6.27 -6.02 14.62
CA ASN A 121 5.99 -6.98 15.67
C ASN A 121 5.49 -8.31 15.07
N LYS A 122 6.28 -9.38 15.22
CA LYS A 122 6.01 -10.68 14.63
C LYS A 122 4.71 -11.33 15.12
N GLU A 123 4.26 -11.01 16.33
CA GLU A 123 3.05 -11.60 16.93
C GLU A 123 1.76 -10.99 16.37
N THR A 124 1.81 -9.72 15.93
CA THR A 124 0.63 -8.95 15.53
C THR A 124 0.65 -8.46 14.09
N ARG A 125 1.76 -8.70 13.35
CA ARG A 125 1.90 -8.31 11.94
C ARG A 125 0.89 -9.01 11.05
N LEU A 126 0.47 -8.33 10.00
CA LEU A 126 -0.27 -8.95 8.93
C LEU A 126 0.69 -9.52 7.88
N ALA A 127 0.48 -10.78 7.52
CA ALA A 127 1.12 -11.44 6.38
C ALA A 127 0.25 -11.18 5.14
N VAL A 128 0.69 -10.27 4.28
CA VAL A 128 -0.11 -9.72 3.19
C VAL A 128 0.35 -10.29 1.86
N ARG A 129 -0.59 -10.80 1.07
CA ARG A 129 -0.39 -11.14 -0.34
C ARG A 129 -0.98 -10.08 -1.22
N PHE A 130 -0.15 -9.43 -2.00
CA PHE A 130 -0.54 -8.47 -3.02
C PHE A 130 -0.61 -9.17 -4.37
N ILE A 131 -1.77 -9.13 -5.02
CA ILE A 131 -1.98 -9.65 -6.37
C ILE A 131 -2.23 -8.43 -7.26
N VAL A 132 -1.28 -8.11 -8.13
CA VAL A 132 -1.29 -6.89 -8.94
C VAL A 132 -1.03 -7.20 -10.41
N GLU A 133 -1.63 -6.43 -11.30
CA GLU A 133 -1.49 -6.58 -12.75
C GLU A 133 -0.41 -5.65 -13.36
N VAL A 134 0.18 -4.76 -12.56
CA VAL A 134 1.15 -3.75 -13.00
C VAL A 134 2.47 -3.91 -12.24
N ALA A 135 3.58 -3.96 -12.98
CA ALA A 135 4.90 -4.22 -12.40
C ALA A 135 5.32 -3.17 -11.37
N TRP A 136 5.14 -1.88 -11.67
CA TRP A 136 5.53 -0.83 -10.74
C TRP A 136 4.66 -0.80 -9.46
N GLN A 137 3.46 -1.35 -9.48
CA GLN A 137 2.67 -1.53 -8.25
C GLN A 137 3.27 -2.63 -7.36
N ALA A 138 3.84 -3.68 -7.97
CA ALA A 138 4.65 -4.66 -7.23
C ALA A 138 5.94 -4.02 -6.68
N HIS A 139 6.57 -3.11 -7.43
CA HIS A 139 7.71 -2.32 -6.94
C HIS A 139 7.32 -1.44 -5.75
N PHE A 140 6.20 -0.73 -5.86
CA PHE A 140 5.67 0.11 -4.77
C PHE A 140 5.52 -0.68 -3.48
N VAL A 141 4.83 -1.82 -3.49
CA VAL A 141 4.61 -2.61 -2.27
C VAL A 141 5.89 -3.27 -1.76
N THR A 142 6.83 -3.63 -2.65
CA THR A 142 8.16 -4.13 -2.26
C THR A 142 8.95 -3.06 -1.49
N ASN A 143 8.82 -1.79 -1.85
CA ASN A 143 9.45 -0.68 -1.13
C ASN A 143 8.75 -0.35 0.18
N MET A 144 7.41 -0.42 0.20
CA MET A 144 6.61 0.11 1.31
C MET A 144 6.41 -0.88 2.46
N PHE A 145 6.43 -2.19 2.20
CA PHE A 145 6.15 -3.20 3.22
C PHE A 145 7.41 -3.93 3.66
N ILE A 146 7.35 -4.56 4.83
CA ILE A 146 8.48 -5.31 5.37
C ILE A 146 8.68 -6.58 4.55
N ARG A 147 9.84 -6.68 3.91
CA ARG A 147 10.21 -7.83 3.08
C ARG A 147 10.50 -9.04 3.94
N PRO A 148 9.87 -10.19 3.68
CA PRO A 148 10.19 -11.43 4.36
C PRO A 148 11.63 -11.88 4.05
N THR A 149 12.25 -12.58 4.98
CA THR A 149 13.48 -13.32 4.72
C THR A 149 13.21 -14.52 3.81
N ALA A 150 14.24 -15.14 3.25
CA ALA A 150 14.09 -16.33 2.43
C ALA A 150 13.41 -17.47 3.19
N GLU A 151 13.76 -17.67 4.47
CA GLU A 151 13.15 -18.66 5.36
C GLU A 151 11.65 -18.37 5.61
N GLU A 152 11.30 -17.11 5.85
CA GLU A 152 9.89 -16.70 6.03
C GLU A 152 9.06 -16.90 4.75
N LEU A 153 9.68 -16.75 3.57
CA LEU A 153 8.99 -16.99 2.27
C LEU A 153 8.72 -18.46 2.00
N GLU A 154 9.58 -19.38 2.46
CA GLU A 154 9.38 -20.83 2.26
C GLU A 154 8.07 -21.32 2.91
N ASN A 155 7.68 -20.71 4.02
CA ASN A 155 6.49 -21.05 4.80
C ASN A 155 5.49 -19.92 4.87
N PHE A 156 5.48 -19.02 3.88
CA PHE A 156 4.61 -17.85 3.92
C PHE A 156 3.15 -18.23 3.70
N GLU A 157 2.35 -18.03 4.72
CA GLU A 157 0.89 -18.16 4.66
C GLU A 157 0.26 -16.78 4.85
N PRO A 158 -0.34 -16.19 3.80
CA PRO A 158 -0.98 -14.89 3.91
C PRO A 158 -2.23 -14.98 4.79
N ASN A 159 -2.34 -14.04 5.72
CA ASN A 159 -3.55 -13.84 6.51
C ASN A 159 -4.33 -12.59 6.09
N PHE A 160 -3.87 -11.90 5.05
CA PHE A 160 -4.58 -10.81 4.37
C PHE A 160 -4.26 -10.83 2.86
N VAL A 161 -5.25 -10.58 2.01
CA VAL A 161 -5.08 -10.59 0.55
C VAL A 161 -5.58 -9.30 -0.07
N ILE A 162 -4.79 -8.73 -0.97
CA ILE A 162 -5.15 -7.53 -1.74
C ILE A 162 -5.27 -7.89 -3.22
N TYR A 163 -6.44 -7.61 -3.78
CA TYR A 163 -6.74 -7.72 -5.21
C TYR A 163 -6.68 -6.32 -5.81
N ASN A 164 -5.59 -5.99 -6.52
CA ASN A 164 -5.43 -4.68 -7.14
C ASN A 164 -5.70 -4.75 -8.64
N ALA A 165 -6.93 -4.44 -9.01
CA ALA A 165 -7.46 -4.46 -10.37
C ALA A 165 -7.62 -3.03 -10.91
N SER A 166 -6.50 -2.32 -11.10
CA SER A 166 -6.46 -0.90 -11.48
C SER A 166 -7.13 -0.61 -12.82
N LYS A 167 -7.16 -1.58 -13.74
CA LYS A 167 -7.74 -1.45 -15.08
C LYS A 167 -9.25 -1.72 -15.12
N ALA A 168 -9.79 -2.39 -14.10
CA ALA A 168 -11.22 -2.65 -13.99
C ALA A 168 -12.02 -1.39 -13.64
N LYS A 169 -13.33 -1.44 -13.89
CA LYS A 169 -14.31 -0.43 -13.49
C LYS A 169 -15.55 -1.09 -12.94
N VAL A 170 -16.21 -0.43 -12.00
CA VAL A 170 -17.55 -0.81 -11.55
C VAL A 170 -18.58 -0.05 -12.40
N GLU A 171 -18.95 -0.57 -13.58
CA GLU A 171 -19.80 0.12 -14.53
C GLU A 171 -21.20 0.40 -13.97
N ASP A 172 -21.74 -0.53 -13.20
CA ASP A 172 -23.07 -0.45 -12.58
C ASP A 172 -23.06 0.16 -11.17
N TYR A 173 -22.06 0.97 -10.85
CA TYR A 173 -21.82 1.53 -9.51
C TYR A 173 -23.05 2.16 -8.87
N LYS A 174 -23.89 2.86 -9.66
CA LYS A 174 -25.13 3.51 -9.16
C LYS A 174 -26.13 2.48 -8.64
N ALA A 175 -26.29 1.36 -9.36
CA ALA A 175 -27.20 0.28 -8.98
C ALA A 175 -26.67 -0.45 -7.72
N LEU A 176 -25.38 -0.43 -7.49
CA LEU A 176 -24.74 -0.99 -6.30
C LEU A 176 -24.67 -0.02 -5.11
N GLY A 177 -25.13 1.23 -5.28
CA GLY A 177 -25.07 2.26 -4.25
C GLY A 177 -23.66 2.82 -4.00
N LEU A 178 -22.75 2.69 -4.97
CA LEU A 178 -21.40 3.22 -4.89
C LEU A 178 -21.34 4.65 -5.43
N ASN A 179 -20.32 5.39 -5.02
CA ASN A 179 -20.12 6.79 -5.37
C ASN A 179 -19.66 6.98 -6.83
N SER A 180 -18.81 6.08 -7.34
CA SER A 180 -18.27 6.16 -8.69
C SER A 180 -17.89 4.77 -9.23
N GLU A 181 -17.33 4.71 -10.45
CA GLU A 181 -16.76 3.50 -11.04
C GLU A 181 -15.53 2.98 -10.28
N THR A 182 -15.00 3.77 -9.35
CA THR A 182 -13.85 3.41 -8.49
C THR A 182 -14.36 2.81 -7.19
N CYS A 183 -13.67 1.77 -6.72
CA CYS A 183 -14.03 1.11 -5.47
C CYS A 183 -12.77 0.63 -4.74
N VAL A 184 -12.64 1.06 -3.48
CA VAL A 184 -11.61 0.57 -2.54
C VAL A 184 -12.35 -0.03 -1.35
N ALA A 185 -12.54 -1.33 -1.37
CA ALA A 185 -13.37 -2.04 -0.42
C ALA A 185 -12.57 -2.98 0.47
N PHE A 186 -12.98 -3.09 1.73
CA PHE A 186 -12.37 -3.94 2.74
C PHE A 186 -13.39 -4.90 3.34
N ASN A 187 -13.02 -6.15 3.45
CA ASN A 187 -13.72 -7.12 4.28
C ASN A 187 -12.82 -7.52 5.45
N THR A 188 -13.13 -7.01 6.63
CA THR A 188 -12.33 -7.23 7.84
C THR A 188 -12.47 -8.65 8.37
N THR A 189 -13.56 -9.35 8.07
CA THR A 189 -13.81 -10.71 8.49
C THR A 189 -13.08 -11.72 7.62
N SER A 190 -13.18 -11.60 6.28
CA SER A 190 -12.42 -12.44 5.35
C SER A 190 -10.97 -11.99 5.17
N ARG A 191 -10.60 -10.83 5.72
CA ARG A 191 -9.25 -10.23 5.64
C ARG A 191 -8.81 -10.01 4.20
N GLU A 192 -9.59 -9.23 3.47
CA GLU A 192 -9.37 -8.95 2.06
C GLU A 192 -9.59 -7.47 1.75
N GLN A 193 -8.84 -6.97 0.76
CA GLN A 193 -9.04 -5.66 0.14
C GLN A 193 -9.20 -5.85 -1.37
N VAL A 194 -10.15 -5.12 -1.94
CA VAL A 194 -10.32 -5.00 -3.39
C VAL A 194 -10.11 -3.54 -3.79
N ILE A 195 -9.29 -3.32 -4.81
CA ILE A 195 -9.01 -2.00 -5.39
C ILE A 195 -9.36 -2.04 -6.86
N ILE A 196 -10.26 -1.15 -7.31
CA ILE A 196 -10.75 -1.07 -8.68
C ILE A 196 -10.64 0.38 -9.18
N ASN A 197 -10.20 0.57 -10.43
CA ASN A 197 -10.18 1.84 -11.19
C ASN A 197 -9.33 2.94 -10.55
N THR A 198 -8.34 2.63 -9.74
CA THR A 198 -7.32 3.58 -9.30
C THR A 198 -5.93 2.95 -9.44
N TRP A 199 -5.00 3.75 -9.93
CA TRP A 199 -3.61 3.34 -10.12
C TRP A 199 -2.73 3.78 -8.94
N TYR A 200 -3.25 4.63 -8.06
CA TYR A 200 -2.50 5.19 -6.94
C TYR A 200 -2.04 4.10 -5.95
N GLY A 201 -0.72 3.90 -5.86
CA GLY A 201 -0.12 2.86 -5.01
C GLY A 201 -0.44 3.02 -3.52
N GLY A 202 -0.65 4.26 -3.09
CA GLY A 202 -1.00 4.58 -1.70
C GLY A 202 -2.34 4.01 -1.20
N GLU A 203 -3.23 3.51 -2.08
CA GLU A 203 -4.44 2.79 -1.64
C GLU A 203 -4.08 1.46 -0.98
N MET A 204 -3.06 0.74 -1.46
CA MET A 204 -2.56 -0.48 -0.81
C MET A 204 -1.89 -0.16 0.53
N LYS A 205 -1.03 0.87 0.56
CA LYS A 205 -0.32 1.31 1.77
C LYS A 205 -1.29 1.72 2.87
N LYS A 206 -2.14 2.72 2.58
CA LYS A 206 -3.08 3.27 3.56
C LYS A 206 -4.24 2.33 3.86
N GLY A 207 -4.54 1.42 2.93
CA GLY A 207 -5.46 0.33 3.20
C GLY A 207 -4.98 -0.57 4.33
N MET A 208 -3.72 -0.99 4.28
CA MET A 208 -3.13 -1.81 5.34
C MET A 208 -3.00 -1.03 6.66
N PHE A 209 -2.67 0.26 6.61
CA PHE A 209 -2.73 1.12 7.80
C PHE A 209 -4.13 1.15 8.43
N SER A 210 -5.18 1.27 7.61
CA SER A 210 -6.55 1.21 8.10
C SER A 210 -6.87 -0.13 8.77
N MET A 211 -6.34 -1.23 8.23
CA MET A 211 -6.53 -2.56 8.81
C MET A 211 -5.75 -2.73 10.12
N MET A 212 -4.53 -2.21 10.23
CA MET A 212 -3.80 -2.18 11.49
C MET A 212 -4.53 -1.33 12.54
N ASN A 213 -5.07 -0.16 12.14
CA ASN A 213 -5.93 0.68 13.00
C ASN A 213 -7.22 0.00 13.44
N TYR A 214 -7.68 -1.01 12.73
CA TYR A 214 -8.83 -1.81 13.10
C TYR A 214 -8.44 -2.98 14.02
N TYR A 215 -7.46 -3.80 13.61
CA TYR A 215 -7.15 -5.03 14.32
C TYR A 215 -6.36 -4.83 15.62
N LEU A 216 -5.43 -3.89 15.67
CA LEU A 216 -4.57 -3.70 16.84
C LEU A 216 -5.34 -3.17 18.07
N PRO A 217 -6.21 -2.16 17.96
CA PRO A 217 -7.00 -1.70 19.12
C PRO A 217 -7.93 -2.77 19.69
N LEU A 218 -8.45 -3.69 18.86
CA LEU A 218 -9.23 -4.83 19.33
C LEU A 218 -8.41 -5.83 20.17
N GLN A 219 -7.08 -5.74 20.08
CA GLN A 219 -6.13 -6.52 20.87
C GLN A 219 -5.51 -5.70 22.03
N GLY A 220 -5.97 -4.48 22.25
CA GLY A 220 -5.44 -3.59 23.29
C GLY A 220 -4.11 -2.91 22.92
N ILE A 221 -3.74 -2.91 21.63
CA ILE A 221 -2.50 -2.32 21.12
C ILE A 221 -2.82 -0.98 20.45
N ALA A 222 -2.07 0.06 20.77
CA ALA A 222 -2.25 1.36 20.13
C ALA A 222 -1.78 1.33 18.67
N SER A 223 -2.55 1.94 17.78
CA SER A 223 -2.19 2.17 16.38
C SER A 223 -2.21 3.67 16.11
N MET A 224 -1.13 4.21 15.52
CA MET A 224 -0.87 5.64 15.50
C MET A 224 -0.36 6.11 14.14
N HIS A 225 -0.92 7.23 13.67
CA HIS A 225 -0.38 7.98 12.53
C HIS A 225 0.61 9.01 13.08
N CYS A 226 1.86 8.62 13.21
CA CYS A 226 2.94 9.41 13.82
C CYS A 226 4.29 9.00 13.24
N SER A 227 5.28 9.89 13.35
CA SER A 227 6.69 9.50 13.22
C SER A 227 7.22 9.06 14.58
N ALA A 228 8.27 8.25 14.60
CA ALA A 228 8.93 7.81 15.83
C ALA A 228 10.44 7.68 15.66
N ASN A 229 11.19 8.01 16.69
CA ASN A 229 12.62 7.77 16.79
C ASN A 229 13.01 7.36 18.23
N CYS A 230 14.22 6.87 18.39
CA CYS A 230 14.81 6.56 19.71
C CYS A 230 16.23 7.10 19.78
N ASP A 231 16.84 7.06 20.96
CA ASP A 231 18.27 7.38 21.09
C ASP A 231 19.16 6.32 20.41
N MET A 232 20.47 6.57 20.41
CA MET A 232 21.42 5.69 19.74
C MET A 232 21.54 4.31 20.40
N ASN A 233 21.05 4.14 21.62
CA ASN A 233 21.02 2.86 22.35
C ASN A 233 19.72 2.06 22.07
N GLY A 234 18.74 2.67 21.41
CA GLY A 234 17.44 2.06 21.18
C GLY A 234 16.44 2.32 22.31
N GLU A 235 16.73 3.27 23.18
CA GLU A 235 15.92 3.67 24.32
C GLU A 235 15.33 5.08 24.10
N ASN A 236 14.57 5.59 25.07
CA ASN A 236 14.05 6.95 25.07
C ASN A 236 13.29 7.29 23.77
N THR A 237 12.32 6.44 23.40
CA THR A 237 11.48 6.61 22.22
C THR A 237 10.68 7.91 22.30
N ALA A 238 10.73 8.68 21.21
CA ALA A 238 9.92 9.87 21.01
C ALA A 238 8.93 9.63 19.87
N ILE A 239 7.70 10.09 20.04
CA ILE A 239 6.60 9.98 19.09
C ILE A 239 6.17 11.38 18.66
N PHE A 240 6.02 11.60 17.35
CA PHE A 240 5.69 12.92 16.79
C PHE A 240 4.34 12.84 16.08
N PHE A 241 3.33 13.50 16.67
CA PHE A 241 2.03 13.67 16.06
C PHE A 241 1.92 15.03 15.35
N GLY A 242 1.11 15.08 14.30
CA GLY A 242 0.80 16.30 13.59
C GLY A 242 0.15 16.01 12.22
N LEU A 243 -0.42 17.04 11.61
CA LEU A 243 -0.99 16.94 10.26
C LEU A 243 0.10 16.81 9.19
N SER A 244 -0.28 16.47 7.96
CA SER A 244 0.64 16.45 6.83
C SER A 244 1.30 17.83 6.64
N GLY A 245 2.63 17.85 6.44
CA GLY A 245 3.38 19.09 6.23
C GLY A 245 3.72 19.87 7.50
N THR A 246 3.47 19.35 8.70
CA THR A 246 3.81 20.02 9.96
C THR A 246 5.24 19.76 10.46
N GLY A 247 6.03 19.01 9.70
CA GLY A 247 7.43 18.74 10.04
C GLY A 247 7.68 17.47 10.86
N LYS A 248 6.71 16.55 10.97
CA LYS A 248 6.90 15.27 11.69
C LYS A 248 8.13 14.50 11.20
N THR A 249 8.22 14.28 9.89
CA THR A 249 9.34 13.56 9.28
C THR A 249 10.66 14.28 9.53
N THR A 250 10.70 15.60 9.32
CA THR A 250 11.90 16.42 9.53
C THR A 250 12.39 16.36 10.98
N LEU A 251 11.47 16.40 11.95
CA LEU A 251 11.84 16.32 13.37
C LEU A 251 12.28 14.92 13.80
N SER A 252 11.71 13.89 13.21
CA SER A 252 12.03 12.50 13.57
C SER A 252 13.33 11.99 12.94
N THR A 253 13.81 12.62 11.86
CA THR A 253 15.04 12.25 11.13
C THR A 253 16.30 12.94 11.67
N ASP A 254 16.32 13.33 12.96
CA ASP A 254 17.50 13.87 13.61
C ASP A 254 18.68 12.88 13.52
N PRO A 255 19.85 13.25 12.94
CA PRO A 255 21.00 12.37 12.78
C PRO A 255 21.61 11.89 14.10
N LYS A 256 21.26 12.50 15.23
CA LYS A 256 21.66 12.09 16.58
C LYS A 256 20.74 11.03 17.20
N ARG A 257 19.70 10.63 16.48
CA ARG A 257 18.72 9.64 16.92
C ARG A 257 18.52 8.58 15.84
N ARG A 258 18.02 7.42 16.21
CA ARG A 258 17.71 6.33 15.28
C ARG A 258 16.24 6.44 14.89
N LEU A 259 15.96 6.60 13.60
CA LEU A 259 14.60 6.58 13.08
C LEU A 259 13.98 5.19 13.25
N ILE A 260 12.79 5.11 13.85
CA ILE A 260 11.96 3.90 13.87
C ILE A 260 11.09 3.88 12.63
N GLY A 261 10.45 5.00 12.30
CA GLY A 261 9.68 5.21 11.09
C GLY A 261 9.11 6.62 11.01
N ASP A 262 8.63 7.00 9.82
CA ASP A 262 8.23 8.38 9.55
C ASP A 262 6.70 8.60 9.53
N ASP A 263 5.86 7.54 9.50
CA ASP A 263 4.42 7.73 9.25
C ASP A 263 3.49 6.87 10.12
N GLU A 264 3.73 5.56 10.30
CA GLU A 264 2.74 4.62 10.85
C GLU A 264 3.35 3.66 11.87
N HIS A 265 2.82 3.64 13.09
CA HIS A 265 3.38 2.86 14.20
C HIS A 265 2.30 2.20 15.06
N GLY A 266 2.67 1.06 15.65
CA GLY A 266 1.99 0.46 16.78
C GLY A 266 2.78 0.66 18.08
N TRP A 267 2.10 0.56 19.22
CA TRP A 267 2.71 0.60 20.53
C TRP A 267 2.04 -0.44 21.43
N ASP A 268 2.82 -1.42 21.84
CA ASP A 268 2.45 -2.47 22.77
C ASP A 268 3.33 -2.43 24.04
N ASP A 269 3.22 -3.45 24.88
CA ASP A 269 3.98 -3.56 26.12
C ASP A 269 5.52 -3.67 25.89
N ASN A 270 5.96 -4.06 24.68
CA ASN A 270 7.35 -4.18 24.31
C ASN A 270 7.92 -2.89 23.68
N GLY A 271 7.08 -1.92 23.38
CA GLY A 271 7.47 -0.62 22.83
C GLY A 271 6.81 -0.25 21.51
N VAL A 272 7.37 0.77 20.86
CA VAL A 272 6.88 1.30 19.58
C VAL A 272 7.52 0.54 18.41
N PHE A 273 6.69 0.13 17.45
CA PHE A 273 7.14 -0.57 16.25
C PHE A 273 6.54 0.02 14.97
N ASN A 274 7.30 0.00 13.88
CA ASN A 274 6.89 0.49 12.58
C ASN A 274 5.98 -0.52 11.87
N PHE A 275 5.01 -0.04 11.08
CA PHE A 275 4.21 -0.90 10.21
C PHE A 275 4.87 -1.14 8.85
N GLU A 276 5.78 -0.26 8.45
CA GLU A 276 6.32 -0.16 7.12
C GLU A 276 7.76 -0.68 6.99
N GLY A 277 8.14 -1.05 5.78
CA GLY A 277 9.50 -1.45 5.42
C GLY A 277 10.30 -0.37 4.70
N GLY A 278 9.71 0.79 4.44
CA GLY A 278 10.32 1.92 3.75
C GLY A 278 9.62 3.23 4.04
N CYS A 279 10.03 4.30 3.36
CA CYS A 279 9.49 5.64 3.52
C CYS A 279 8.76 6.11 2.25
N TYR A 280 7.72 6.91 2.42
CA TYR A 280 6.94 7.48 1.33
C TYR A 280 6.76 8.99 1.56
N ALA A 281 7.58 9.79 0.91
CA ALA A 281 7.68 11.23 1.13
C ALA A 281 7.15 12.03 -0.06
N LYS A 282 6.59 13.22 0.22
CA LYS A 282 6.28 14.22 -0.81
C LYS A 282 7.57 14.89 -1.28
N VAL A 283 7.73 14.99 -2.60
CA VAL A 283 8.92 15.62 -3.22
C VAL A 283 8.65 16.99 -3.85
N ILE A 284 7.51 17.62 -3.51
CA ILE A 284 7.15 18.96 -4.00
C ILE A 284 8.15 19.97 -3.44
N GLY A 285 8.90 20.64 -4.33
CA GLY A 285 9.92 21.62 -3.95
C GLY A 285 11.11 21.01 -3.20
N LEU A 286 11.33 19.70 -3.34
CA LEU A 286 12.46 19.01 -2.73
C LEU A 286 13.79 19.59 -3.25
N SER A 287 14.69 19.94 -2.34
CA SER A 287 16.05 20.33 -2.69
C SER A 287 17.07 19.56 -1.84
N LYS A 288 18.24 19.35 -2.45
CA LYS A 288 19.37 18.70 -1.78
C LYS A 288 19.85 19.47 -0.55
N GLU A 289 19.64 20.78 -0.53
CA GLU A 289 20.09 21.68 0.55
C GLU A 289 19.19 21.59 1.78
N HIS A 290 17.86 21.46 1.56
CA HIS A 290 16.89 21.44 2.65
C HIS A 290 16.62 20.04 3.19
N GLU A 291 16.58 19.04 2.30
CA GLU A 291 16.24 17.65 2.67
C GLU A 291 17.22 16.66 2.01
N PRO A 292 18.50 16.67 2.40
CA PRO A 292 19.56 15.91 1.74
C PRO A 292 19.34 14.40 1.78
N ASP A 293 18.73 13.89 2.84
CA ASP A 293 18.49 12.45 3.02
C ASP A 293 17.39 11.93 2.09
N ILE A 294 16.28 12.69 1.95
CA ILE A 294 15.20 12.36 1.02
C ILE A 294 15.70 12.49 -0.42
N TYR A 295 16.41 13.57 -0.72
CA TYR A 295 16.99 13.77 -2.06
C TYR A 295 17.98 12.64 -2.40
N GLY A 296 18.85 12.26 -1.47
CA GLY A 296 19.84 11.20 -1.64
C GLY A 296 19.23 9.78 -1.73
N ALA A 297 17.97 9.62 -1.34
CA ALA A 297 17.24 8.36 -1.48
C ALA A 297 16.66 8.17 -2.88
N ILE A 298 16.55 9.23 -3.71
CA ILE A 298 16.12 9.16 -5.10
C ILE A 298 17.28 8.59 -5.94
N LYS A 299 17.30 7.30 -6.13
CA LYS A 299 18.33 6.55 -6.84
C LYS A 299 17.77 5.24 -7.37
N ARG A 300 18.62 4.39 -7.93
CA ARG A 300 18.22 3.04 -8.35
C ARG A 300 17.41 2.32 -7.26
N ASN A 301 16.31 1.67 -7.66
CA ASN A 301 15.30 1.01 -6.83
C ASN A 301 14.36 1.95 -6.04
N ALA A 302 14.46 3.27 -6.22
CA ALA A 302 13.41 4.18 -5.79
C ALA A 302 12.31 4.29 -6.87
N LEU A 303 11.08 4.48 -6.43
CA LEU A 303 9.93 4.74 -7.28
C LEU A 303 9.44 6.17 -7.03
N LEU A 304 9.26 6.93 -8.11
CA LEU A 304 8.66 8.26 -8.11
C LEU A 304 7.24 8.17 -8.67
N GLU A 305 6.30 8.87 -8.08
CA GLU A 305 4.93 8.96 -8.59
C GLU A 305 4.58 10.40 -8.96
N ASN A 306 4.06 10.58 -10.18
CA ASN A 306 3.55 11.86 -10.68
C ASN A 306 4.57 13.02 -10.65
N VAL A 307 5.83 12.70 -10.89
CA VAL A 307 6.90 13.68 -11.03
C VAL A 307 7.03 14.05 -12.51
N THR A 308 7.28 15.32 -12.81
CA THR A 308 7.55 15.77 -14.18
C THR A 308 8.97 15.36 -14.58
N VAL A 309 9.05 14.56 -15.63
CA VAL A 309 10.32 14.07 -16.16
C VAL A 309 10.33 14.30 -17.68
N ASP A 310 11.42 14.87 -18.20
CA ASP A 310 11.54 15.06 -19.63
C ASP A 310 11.88 13.76 -20.39
N LYS A 311 11.96 13.84 -21.72
CA LYS A 311 12.27 12.68 -22.58
C LYS A 311 13.63 12.02 -22.33
N ASP A 312 14.56 12.77 -21.74
CA ASP A 312 15.93 12.34 -21.45
C ASP A 312 16.07 11.85 -19.98
N GLY A 313 14.96 11.76 -19.25
CA GLY A 313 14.91 11.27 -17.86
C GLY A 313 15.24 12.34 -16.82
N LYS A 314 15.38 13.60 -17.22
CA LYS A 314 15.70 14.69 -16.29
C LYS A 314 14.45 15.09 -15.50
N ILE A 315 14.62 15.18 -14.19
CA ILE A 315 13.56 15.58 -13.26
C ILE A 315 13.50 17.12 -13.24
N ASP A 316 12.26 17.66 -13.40
CA ASP A 316 11.99 19.10 -13.39
C ASP A 316 11.78 19.60 -11.95
#